data_46f7bb9d3c63db8d38c2522b221e628d
#
_entry.id   46f7bb9d3c63db8d38c2522b221e628d
#
_cell.length_a   1.000
_cell.length_b   1.000
_cell.length_c   1.000
_cell.angle_alpha   90.00
_cell.angle_beta   90.00
_cell.angle_gamma   90.00
#
_symmetry.space_group_name_H-M   'P 1'
#
loop_
_entity.id
_entity.type
_entity.pdbx_description
1 polymer ?
#
loop_
_entity_poly.entity_id
_entity_poly.type
_entity_poly.pdbx_seq_one_letter_code
_entity_poly.pdbx_strand_id
1 'polypeptide(L)'
;MTSGISIGPALILDVILIAVIVLTAFHYKKKGFVAGLLDLVGNLLALLVAWIASDRISPTVFENFFKQGLIEKITQTVQEQGTSGLTMLVENFSSILPGGMADEVTRSLQEILGSGAPDLAVRIVDTILTPLIVPMITVVLFFIAFAVCKLVISMLVAVLTNINKIPVIGSVNELLGILVGVAGGVLNVVLLLCLIWAVVAITNNNLPVLNHDMLSGSMMYSLFSKYNPFL
;
A
#
# COMPACT_ATOMS: atom_id res chain seq x y z
N MET A 1 -38.74 6.39 17.37
CA MET A 1 -37.27 6.50 17.38
C MET A 1 -36.77 6.11 16.01
N THR A 2 -36.67 7.06 15.10
CA THR A 2 -36.06 6.85 13.79
C THR A 2 -34.54 6.91 13.98
N SER A 3 -33.89 5.76 14.06
CA SER A 3 -32.45 5.66 13.95
C SER A 3 -32.09 6.09 12.53
N GLY A 4 -31.84 7.38 12.35
CA GLY A 4 -31.26 7.88 11.12
C GLY A 4 -29.91 7.20 10.93
N ILE A 5 -29.80 6.42 9.86
CA ILE A 5 -28.50 5.88 9.41
C ILE A 5 -27.64 7.10 9.10
N SER A 6 -26.75 7.47 10.01
CA SER A 6 -25.78 8.51 9.73
C SER A 6 -24.83 7.95 8.67
N ILE A 7 -24.93 8.51 7.46
CA ILE A 7 -24.04 8.15 6.33
C ILE A 7 -22.64 8.69 6.68
N GLY A 8 -21.90 7.90 7.44
CA GLY A 8 -20.51 8.22 7.78
C GLY A 8 -19.53 7.83 6.66
N PRO A 9 -18.30 8.37 6.66
CA PRO A 9 -17.26 8.05 5.67
C PRO A 9 -17.01 6.54 5.51
N ALA A 10 -17.11 5.78 6.59
CA ALA A 10 -16.95 4.33 6.61
C ALA A 10 -18.02 3.60 5.77
N LEU A 11 -19.30 4.01 5.89
CA LEU A 11 -20.37 3.42 5.10
C LEU A 11 -20.21 3.77 3.60
N ILE A 12 -19.82 5.00 3.30
CA ILE A 12 -19.55 5.44 1.92
C ILE A 12 -18.43 4.59 1.32
N LEU A 13 -17.37 4.34 2.08
CA LEU A 13 -16.27 3.47 1.64
C LEU A 13 -16.78 2.06 1.32
N ASP A 14 -17.53 1.41 2.22
CA ASP A 14 -18.06 0.07 1.98
C ASP A 14 -18.94 0.01 0.72
N VAL A 15 -19.80 1.01 0.50
CA VAL A 15 -20.62 1.12 -0.71
C VAL A 15 -19.77 1.24 -1.98
N ILE A 16 -18.72 2.06 -1.94
CA ILE A 16 -17.77 2.20 -3.06
C ILE A 16 -17.07 0.87 -3.34
N LEU A 17 -16.57 0.19 -2.31
CA LEU A 17 -15.88 -1.09 -2.46
C LEU A 17 -16.79 -2.18 -3.02
N ILE A 18 -18.05 -2.27 -2.56
CA ILE A 18 -19.05 -3.17 -3.12
C ILE A 18 -19.33 -2.80 -4.58
N ALA A 19 -19.48 -1.52 -4.90
CA ALA A 19 -19.70 -1.06 -6.27
C ALA A 19 -18.53 -1.46 -7.19
N VAL A 20 -17.29 -1.41 -6.73
CA VAL A 20 -16.11 -1.88 -7.48
C VAL A 20 -16.24 -3.37 -7.82
N ILE A 21 -16.64 -4.21 -6.86
CA ILE A 21 -16.83 -5.65 -7.12
C ILE A 21 -17.94 -5.86 -8.16
N VAL A 22 -19.08 -5.21 -7.98
CA VAL A 22 -20.25 -5.36 -8.87
C VAL A 22 -19.92 -4.88 -10.28
N LEU A 23 -19.32 -3.69 -10.43
CA LEU A 23 -18.94 -3.15 -11.74
C LEU A 23 -17.89 -4.03 -12.42
N THR A 24 -16.93 -4.57 -11.68
CA THR A 24 -15.94 -5.52 -12.22
C THR A 24 -16.63 -6.80 -12.69
N ALA A 25 -17.57 -7.36 -11.92
CA ALA A 25 -18.32 -8.54 -12.30
C ALA A 25 -19.14 -8.32 -13.60
N PHE A 26 -19.81 -7.17 -13.73
CA PHE A 26 -20.51 -6.81 -14.96
C PHE A 26 -19.60 -6.58 -16.17
N HIS A 27 -18.41 -6.00 -15.94
CA HIS A 27 -17.41 -5.84 -16.98
C HIS A 27 -16.94 -7.21 -17.52
N TYR A 28 -16.66 -8.16 -16.63
CA TYR A 28 -16.20 -9.50 -17.01
C TYR A 28 -17.33 -10.35 -17.59
N LYS A 29 -18.59 -10.13 -17.19
CA LYS A 29 -19.75 -10.70 -17.88
C LYS A 29 -19.72 -10.42 -19.39
N LYS A 30 -19.48 -9.15 -19.75
CA LYS A 30 -19.39 -8.73 -21.16
C LYS A 30 -18.13 -9.24 -21.86
N LYS A 31 -17.02 -9.34 -21.14
CA LYS A 31 -15.73 -9.78 -21.67
C LYS A 31 -15.69 -11.30 -21.91
N GLY A 32 -16.49 -12.05 -21.15
CA GLY A 32 -16.55 -13.51 -21.18
C GLY A 32 -15.49 -14.19 -20.30
N PHE A 33 -15.69 -15.49 -20.07
CA PHE A 33 -14.89 -16.27 -19.13
C PHE A 33 -13.40 -16.34 -19.51
N VAL A 34 -13.08 -16.70 -20.76
CA VAL A 34 -11.68 -16.94 -21.17
C VAL A 34 -10.87 -15.64 -21.09
N ALA A 35 -11.40 -14.56 -21.66
CA ALA A 35 -10.72 -13.26 -21.60
C ALA A 35 -10.66 -12.70 -20.17
N GLY A 36 -11.70 -12.94 -19.37
CA GLY A 36 -11.71 -12.60 -17.95
C GLY A 36 -10.67 -13.37 -17.15
N LEU A 37 -10.55 -14.68 -17.39
CA LEU A 37 -9.57 -15.52 -16.70
C LEU A 37 -8.13 -15.11 -17.05
N LEU A 38 -7.84 -14.82 -18.32
CA LEU A 38 -6.54 -14.30 -18.74
C LEU A 38 -6.20 -12.98 -18.06
N ASP A 39 -7.17 -12.10 -17.93
CA ASP A 39 -7.00 -10.83 -17.23
C ASP A 39 -6.73 -11.03 -15.73
N LEU A 40 -7.48 -11.93 -15.08
CA LEU A 40 -7.30 -12.24 -13.66
C LEU A 40 -5.93 -12.84 -13.39
N VAL A 41 -5.52 -13.83 -14.18
CA VAL A 41 -4.18 -14.45 -14.08
C VAL A 41 -3.10 -13.41 -14.36
N GLY A 42 -3.28 -12.57 -15.38
CA GLY A 42 -2.38 -11.48 -15.67
C GLY A 42 -2.24 -10.48 -14.52
N ASN A 43 -3.35 -10.12 -13.86
CA ASN A 43 -3.31 -9.25 -12.68
C ASN A 43 -2.56 -9.91 -11.50
N LEU A 44 -2.76 -11.21 -11.27
CA LEU A 44 -2.03 -11.94 -10.23
C LEU A 44 -0.51 -12.01 -10.53
N LEU A 45 -0.15 -12.23 -11.78
CA LEU A 45 1.26 -12.19 -12.21
C LEU A 45 1.86 -10.78 -12.04
N ALA A 46 1.11 -9.72 -12.42
CA ALA A 46 1.54 -8.35 -12.21
C ALA A 46 1.80 -8.04 -10.73
N LEU A 47 0.92 -8.51 -9.84
CA LEU A 47 1.08 -8.37 -8.39
C LEU A 47 2.36 -9.05 -7.89
N LEU A 48 2.57 -10.30 -8.30
CA LEU A 48 3.74 -11.08 -7.90
C LEU A 48 5.04 -10.40 -8.34
N VAL A 49 5.10 -9.98 -9.62
CA VAL A 49 6.28 -9.30 -10.17
C VAL A 49 6.50 -7.95 -9.48
N ALA A 50 5.43 -7.18 -9.27
CA ALA A 50 5.52 -5.89 -8.59
C ALA A 50 6.02 -6.03 -7.15
N TRP A 51 5.53 -7.03 -6.42
CA TRP A 51 5.97 -7.31 -5.05
C TRP A 51 7.44 -7.66 -5.00
N ILE A 52 7.90 -8.61 -5.80
CA ILE A 52 9.32 -9.03 -5.85
C ILE A 52 10.21 -7.85 -6.29
N ALA A 53 9.78 -7.08 -7.29
CA ALA A 53 10.56 -5.95 -7.79
C ALA A 53 10.67 -4.83 -6.75
N SER A 54 9.57 -4.46 -6.11
CA SER A 54 9.56 -3.40 -5.09
C SER A 54 10.41 -3.76 -3.88
N ASP A 55 10.31 -4.99 -3.39
CA ASP A 55 11.08 -5.48 -2.24
C ASP A 55 12.60 -5.45 -2.51
N ARG A 56 13.01 -5.83 -3.72
CA ARG A 56 14.43 -5.82 -4.10
C ARG A 56 15.00 -4.45 -4.42
N ILE A 57 14.18 -3.55 -4.97
CA ILE A 57 14.64 -2.24 -5.44
C ILE A 57 14.64 -1.20 -4.31
N SER A 58 13.68 -1.28 -3.37
CA SER A 58 13.51 -0.25 -2.33
C SER A 58 14.73 -0.03 -1.45
N PRO A 59 15.50 -1.04 -0.99
CA PRO A 59 16.73 -0.77 -0.22
C PRO A 59 17.76 0.00 -1.04
N THR A 60 17.92 -0.36 -2.33
CA THR A 60 18.86 0.32 -3.24
C THR A 60 18.46 1.78 -3.49
N VAL A 61 17.15 2.03 -3.65
CA VAL A 61 16.62 3.40 -3.78
C VAL A 61 16.87 4.19 -2.49
N PHE A 62 16.64 3.59 -1.33
CA PHE A 62 16.91 4.25 -0.05
C PHE A 62 18.40 4.60 0.09
N GLU A 63 19.30 3.65 -0.14
CA GLU A 63 20.75 3.87 -0.01
C GLU A 63 21.27 4.95 -0.95
N ASN A 64 20.84 4.96 -2.21
CA ASN A 64 21.37 5.88 -3.22
C ASN A 64 20.77 7.29 -3.16
N PHE A 65 19.51 7.43 -2.72
CA PHE A 65 18.81 8.72 -2.83
C PHE A 65 18.49 9.36 -1.48
N PHE A 66 18.36 8.59 -0.40
CA PHE A 66 17.88 9.10 0.88
C PHE A 66 18.92 9.03 2.00
N LYS A 67 19.65 7.93 2.09
CA LYS A 67 20.52 7.61 3.23
C LYS A 67 21.52 8.73 3.54
N GLN A 68 22.22 9.21 2.53
CA GLN A 68 23.27 10.22 2.72
C GLN A 68 22.70 11.57 3.16
N GLY A 69 21.60 12.01 2.55
CA GLY A 69 20.94 13.26 2.95
C GLY A 69 20.38 13.21 4.39
N LEU A 70 19.92 12.04 4.83
CA LEU A 70 19.45 11.83 6.20
C LEU A 70 20.62 11.86 7.20
N ILE A 71 21.74 11.21 6.90
CA ILE A 71 22.96 11.24 7.74
C ILE A 71 23.46 12.68 7.89
N GLU A 72 23.52 13.43 6.79
CA GLU A 72 23.95 14.82 6.77
C GLU A 72 23.05 15.71 7.64
N LYS A 73 21.73 15.56 7.47
CA LYS A 73 20.73 16.32 8.22
C LYS A 73 20.77 16.01 9.72
N ILE A 74 20.91 14.75 10.09
CA ILE A 74 21.04 14.35 11.50
C ILE A 74 22.34 14.89 12.09
N THR A 75 23.46 14.78 11.36
CA THR A 75 24.75 15.29 11.80
C THR A 75 24.70 16.80 12.04
N GLN A 76 24.10 17.55 11.14
CA GLN A 76 23.89 18.99 11.29
C GLN A 76 23.02 19.31 12.52
N THR A 77 21.90 18.60 12.71
CA THR A 77 21.03 18.78 13.88
C THR A 77 21.77 18.52 15.20
N VAL A 78 22.61 17.48 15.24
CA VAL A 78 23.43 17.17 16.42
C VAL A 78 24.44 18.28 16.70
N GLN A 79 25.05 18.85 15.67
CA GLN A 79 26.02 19.95 15.82
C GLN A 79 25.37 21.26 16.26
N GLU A 80 24.16 21.58 15.77
CA GLU A 80 23.48 22.84 16.05
C GLU A 80 22.66 22.82 17.36
N GLN A 81 22.00 21.71 17.68
CA GLN A 81 21.03 21.61 18.76
C GLN A 81 21.37 20.53 19.81
N GLY A 82 22.48 19.83 19.62
CA GLY A 82 22.86 18.71 20.49
C GLY A 82 21.89 17.55 20.47
N THR A 83 21.94 16.72 21.50
CA THR A 83 21.04 15.54 21.63
C THR A 83 19.56 15.90 21.82
N SER A 84 19.25 17.12 22.28
CA SER A 84 17.88 17.59 22.41
C SER A 84 17.17 17.78 21.06
N GLY A 85 17.91 18.20 20.03
CA GLY A 85 17.39 18.32 18.67
C GLY A 85 17.03 16.96 18.05
N LEU A 86 17.78 15.91 18.39
CA LEU A 86 17.48 14.54 17.96
C LEU A 86 16.21 14.00 18.61
N THR A 87 15.99 14.28 19.88
CA THR A 87 14.76 13.88 20.57
C THR A 87 13.53 14.51 19.91
N MET A 88 13.59 15.81 19.59
CA MET A 88 12.50 16.51 18.87
C MET A 88 12.30 15.96 17.45
N LEU A 89 13.37 15.64 16.73
CA LEU A 89 13.26 15.03 15.39
C LEU A 89 12.55 13.66 15.47
N VAL A 90 12.97 12.81 16.40
CA VAL A 90 12.38 11.47 16.58
C VAL A 90 10.96 11.58 17.10
N GLU A 91 10.65 12.50 17.99
CA GLU A 91 9.29 12.76 18.48
C GLU A 91 8.36 13.22 17.34
N ASN A 92 8.84 14.07 16.44
CA ASN A 92 8.12 14.44 15.23
C ASN A 92 7.93 13.25 14.27
N PHE A 93 8.94 12.37 14.12
CA PHE A 93 8.81 11.15 13.34
C PHE A 93 7.96 10.09 14.03
N SER A 94 8.03 9.96 15.35
CA SER A 94 7.22 8.99 16.11
C SER A 94 5.73 9.28 16.04
N SER A 95 5.36 10.57 15.89
CA SER A 95 3.96 10.96 15.65
C SER A 95 3.41 10.46 14.31
N ILE A 96 4.29 10.09 13.38
CA ILE A 96 3.98 9.56 12.03
C ILE A 96 3.85 8.03 12.05
N LEU A 97 4.29 7.36 13.12
CA LEU A 97 4.36 5.92 13.17
C LEU A 97 3.04 5.28 13.62
N PRO A 98 2.66 4.15 13.03
CA PRO A 98 1.53 3.35 13.52
C PRO A 98 1.75 2.95 14.99
N GLY A 99 0.67 2.92 15.77
CA GLY A 99 0.71 2.68 17.21
C GLY A 99 1.58 1.50 17.63
N GLY A 100 2.45 1.72 18.62
CA GLY A 100 3.39 0.74 19.17
C GLY A 100 4.84 0.90 18.67
N MET A 101 5.07 1.40 17.46
CA MET A 101 6.43 1.65 16.95
C MET A 101 7.10 2.86 17.59
N ALA A 102 6.32 3.85 18.05
CA ALA A 102 6.85 5.05 18.70
C ALA A 102 7.68 4.73 19.96
N ASP A 103 7.22 3.77 20.77
CA ASP A 103 7.92 3.36 21.98
C ASP A 103 9.22 2.62 21.66
N GLU A 104 9.22 1.81 20.59
CA GLU A 104 10.40 1.07 20.15
C GLU A 104 11.46 2.01 19.57
N VAL A 105 11.04 2.98 18.76
CA VAL A 105 11.91 4.05 18.22
C VAL A 105 12.52 4.88 19.36
N THR A 106 11.72 5.27 20.35
CA THR A 106 12.19 6.05 21.49
C THR A 106 13.22 5.26 22.32
N ARG A 107 12.95 3.96 22.53
CA ARG A 107 13.90 3.07 23.22
C ARG A 107 15.21 2.92 22.47
N SER A 108 15.14 2.64 21.18
CA SER A 108 16.31 2.50 20.29
C SER A 108 17.13 3.77 20.24
N LEU A 109 16.47 4.94 20.22
CA LEU A 109 17.17 6.22 20.29
C LEU A 109 17.91 6.41 21.61
N GLN A 110 17.25 6.13 22.75
CA GLN A 110 17.88 6.23 24.06
C GLN A 110 19.09 5.30 24.20
N GLU A 111 19.00 4.09 23.66
CA GLU A 111 20.10 3.13 23.65
C GLU A 111 21.29 3.62 22.78
N ILE A 112 21.01 4.16 21.59
CA ILE A 112 22.03 4.73 20.72
C ILE A 112 22.69 5.96 21.37
N LEU A 113 21.92 6.87 21.96
CA LEU A 113 22.42 8.05 22.65
C LEU A 113 23.25 7.70 23.88
N GLY A 114 22.87 6.66 24.63
CA GLY A 114 23.60 6.16 25.80
C GLY A 114 24.91 5.45 25.46
N SER A 115 25.07 4.96 24.23
CA SER A 115 26.26 4.20 23.80
C SER A 115 27.52 5.06 23.60
N GLY A 116 27.41 6.39 23.49
CA GLY A 116 28.53 7.31 23.26
C GLY A 116 29.29 7.05 21.95
N ALA A 117 28.68 6.39 20.99
CA ALA A 117 29.33 5.94 19.76
C ALA A 117 29.70 7.14 18.84
N PRO A 118 30.85 7.12 18.17
CA PRO A 118 31.29 8.22 17.31
C PRO A 118 30.43 8.45 16.08
N ASP A 119 29.65 7.43 15.63
CA ASP A 119 28.85 7.47 14.40
C ASP A 119 27.34 7.51 14.67
N LEU A 120 26.91 8.40 15.59
CA LEU A 120 25.49 8.52 16.01
C LEU A 120 24.53 8.67 14.83
N ALA A 121 24.84 9.54 13.86
CA ALA A 121 23.98 9.80 12.72
C ALA A 121 23.76 8.54 11.85
N VAL A 122 24.82 7.80 11.58
CA VAL A 122 24.76 6.55 10.79
C VAL A 122 23.91 5.51 11.53
N ARG A 123 24.13 5.34 12.84
CA ARG A 123 23.37 4.38 13.65
C ARG A 123 21.89 4.72 13.72
N ILE A 124 21.54 5.98 13.88
CA ILE A 124 20.13 6.43 13.86
C ILE A 124 19.51 6.12 12.51
N VAL A 125 20.17 6.42 11.40
CA VAL A 125 19.67 6.11 10.07
C VAL A 125 19.51 4.62 9.87
N ASP A 126 20.52 3.81 10.19
CA ASP A 126 20.48 2.38 9.91
C ASP A 126 19.53 1.60 10.85
N THR A 127 19.46 1.98 12.13
CA THR A 127 18.67 1.24 13.12
C THR A 127 17.23 1.74 13.21
N ILE A 128 16.99 3.04 12.99
CA ILE A 128 15.67 3.64 13.20
C ILE A 128 15.03 4.02 11.86
N LEU A 129 15.71 4.81 11.02
CA LEU A 129 15.08 5.38 9.82
C LEU A 129 14.97 4.38 8.67
N THR A 130 15.96 3.51 8.48
CA THR A 130 15.94 2.50 7.42
C THR A 130 14.72 1.58 7.53
N PRO A 131 14.45 0.92 8.68
CA PRO A 131 13.29 0.05 8.82
C PRO A 131 11.94 0.80 8.73
N LEU A 132 11.90 2.11 8.88
CA LEU A 132 10.69 2.91 8.73
C LEU A 132 10.48 3.39 7.29
N ILE A 133 11.54 3.85 6.64
CA ILE A 133 11.44 4.51 5.32
C ILE A 133 11.44 3.48 4.19
N VAL A 134 12.20 2.39 4.30
CA VAL A 134 12.26 1.35 3.24
C VAL A 134 10.90 0.74 2.96
N PRO A 135 10.06 0.34 3.94
CA PRO A 135 8.71 -0.14 3.67
C PRO A 135 7.83 0.90 2.96
N MET A 136 7.94 2.18 3.30
CA MET A 136 7.19 3.24 2.61
C MET A 136 7.60 3.36 1.14
N ILE A 137 8.90 3.30 0.86
CA ILE A 137 9.44 3.26 -0.51
C ILE A 137 8.95 2.00 -1.23
N THR A 138 8.92 0.85 -0.54
CA THR A 138 8.45 -0.42 -1.10
C THR A 138 7.00 -0.31 -1.56
N VAL A 139 6.11 0.30 -0.76
CA VAL A 139 4.71 0.50 -1.13
C VAL A 139 4.59 1.39 -2.37
N VAL A 140 5.32 2.50 -2.43
CA VAL A 140 5.30 3.40 -3.61
C VAL A 140 5.79 2.67 -4.85
N LEU A 141 6.94 2.00 -4.76
CA LEU A 141 7.52 1.23 -5.86
C LEU A 141 6.62 0.07 -6.29
N PHE A 142 5.93 -0.57 -5.36
CA PHE A 142 4.96 -1.62 -5.66
C PHE A 142 3.86 -1.12 -6.58
N PHE A 143 3.23 0.02 -6.26
CA PHE A 143 2.17 0.58 -7.11
C PHE A 143 2.67 1.02 -8.48
N ILE A 144 3.87 1.60 -8.54
CA ILE A 144 4.51 1.97 -9.82
C ILE A 144 4.78 0.71 -10.66
N ALA A 145 5.45 -0.29 -10.08
CA ALA A 145 5.76 -1.54 -10.75
C ALA A 145 4.50 -2.29 -11.18
N PHE A 146 3.47 -2.33 -10.31
CA PHE A 146 2.18 -2.94 -10.63
C PHE A 146 1.50 -2.25 -11.82
N ALA A 147 1.47 -0.93 -11.83
CA ALA A 147 0.88 -0.17 -12.94
C ALA A 147 1.59 -0.45 -14.27
N VAL A 148 2.92 -0.50 -14.27
CA VAL A 148 3.73 -0.83 -15.46
C VAL A 148 3.48 -2.27 -15.91
N CYS A 149 3.55 -3.24 -15.00
CA CYS A 149 3.29 -4.65 -15.31
C CYS A 149 1.88 -4.86 -15.84
N LYS A 150 0.88 -4.23 -15.21
CA LYS A 150 -0.52 -4.31 -15.66
C LYS A 150 -0.70 -3.75 -17.07
N LEU A 151 -0.04 -2.65 -17.40
CA LEU A 151 -0.09 -2.07 -18.74
C LEU A 151 0.47 -3.06 -19.76
N VAL A 152 1.65 -3.63 -19.53
CA VAL A 152 2.28 -4.61 -20.43
C VAL A 152 1.39 -5.84 -20.60
N ILE A 153 0.87 -6.41 -19.51
CA ILE A 153 0.01 -7.60 -19.54
C ILE A 153 -1.31 -7.29 -20.28
N SER A 154 -1.90 -6.13 -20.04
CA SER A 154 -3.11 -5.71 -20.74
C SER A 154 -2.91 -5.62 -22.26
N MET A 155 -1.77 -5.12 -22.70
CA MET A 155 -1.40 -5.12 -24.14
C MET A 155 -1.26 -6.54 -24.69
N LEU A 156 -0.59 -7.44 -23.96
CA LEU A 156 -0.45 -8.83 -24.36
C LEU A 156 -1.80 -9.56 -24.46
N VAL A 157 -2.66 -9.39 -23.44
CA VAL A 157 -4.02 -9.97 -23.44
C VAL A 157 -4.85 -9.42 -24.59
N ALA A 158 -4.77 -8.11 -24.90
CA ALA A 158 -5.49 -7.52 -26.02
C ALA A 158 -5.04 -8.10 -27.38
N VAL A 159 -3.75 -8.35 -27.58
CA VAL A 159 -3.23 -9.01 -28.78
C VAL A 159 -3.73 -10.43 -28.87
N LEU A 160 -3.61 -11.22 -27.78
CA LEU A 160 -4.02 -12.63 -27.75
C LEU A 160 -5.54 -12.80 -27.98
N THR A 161 -6.36 -11.94 -27.41
CA THR A 161 -7.82 -12.01 -27.57
C THR A 161 -8.31 -11.55 -28.94
N ASN A 162 -7.59 -10.64 -29.59
CA ASN A 162 -7.90 -10.25 -30.98
C ASN A 162 -7.56 -11.32 -32.01
N ILE A 163 -6.52 -12.12 -31.77
CA ILE A 163 -6.12 -13.20 -32.67
C ILE A 163 -7.09 -14.39 -32.60
N ASN A 164 -7.63 -14.69 -31.41
CA ASN A 164 -8.55 -15.79 -31.18
C ASN A 164 -9.96 -15.28 -30.88
N LYS A 165 -10.77 -15.03 -31.92
CA LYS A 165 -12.24 -14.93 -31.77
C LYS A 165 -12.78 -16.33 -31.53
N ILE A 166 -12.60 -16.86 -30.31
CA ILE A 166 -13.15 -18.17 -29.93
C ILE A 166 -14.65 -17.92 -29.68
N PRO A 167 -15.55 -18.52 -30.50
CA PRO A 167 -16.99 -18.47 -30.26
C PRO A 167 -17.29 -19.36 -29.05
N VAL A 168 -17.23 -18.79 -27.84
CA VAL A 168 -17.61 -19.52 -26.62
C VAL A 168 -19.09 -19.32 -26.41
N ILE A 169 -19.78 -20.44 -26.26
CA ILE A 169 -21.22 -20.62 -26.19
C ILE A 169 -21.87 -19.75 -25.09
N GLY A 170 -22.52 -18.67 -25.52
CA GLY A 170 -23.64 -17.95 -24.91
C GLY A 170 -23.64 -17.75 -23.38
N SER A 171 -24.72 -18.17 -22.76
CA SER A 171 -25.03 -17.87 -21.33
C SER A 171 -24.07 -18.47 -20.33
N VAL A 172 -23.45 -19.61 -20.60
CA VAL A 172 -22.46 -20.24 -19.71
C VAL A 172 -21.17 -19.42 -19.62
N ASN A 173 -20.71 -18.88 -20.75
CA ASN A 173 -19.54 -18.01 -20.79
C ASN A 173 -19.77 -16.71 -20.01
N GLU A 174 -20.97 -16.14 -20.09
CA GLU A 174 -21.34 -14.94 -19.33
C GLU A 174 -21.40 -15.22 -17.82
N LEU A 175 -22.01 -16.35 -17.41
CA LEU A 175 -22.11 -16.73 -16.00
C LEU A 175 -20.72 -16.98 -15.37
N LEU A 176 -19.88 -17.74 -16.06
CA LEU A 176 -18.50 -17.98 -15.62
C LEU A 176 -17.68 -16.67 -15.63
N GLY A 177 -17.93 -15.76 -16.60
CA GLY A 177 -17.36 -14.44 -16.63
C GLY A 177 -17.71 -13.62 -15.39
N ILE A 178 -18.93 -13.70 -14.87
CA ILE A 178 -19.33 -13.03 -13.62
C ILE A 178 -18.53 -13.58 -12.43
N LEU A 179 -18.37 -14.90 -12.32
CA LEU A 179 -17.59 -15.52 -11.22
C LEU A 179 -16.15 -15.06 -11.22
N VAL A 180 -15.49 -15.06 -12.38
CA VAL A 180 -14.13 -14.52 -12.54
C VAL A 180 -14.10 -13.03 -12.23
N GLY A 181 -15.14 -12.29 -12.64
CA GLY A 181 -15.29 -10.86 -12.38
C GLY A 181 -15.44 -10.53 -10.90
N VAL A 182 -16.15 -11.36 -10.13
CA VAL A 182 -16.22 -11.21 -8.66
C VAL A 182 -14.83 -11.41 -8.04
N ALA A 183 -14.11 -12.46 -8.44
CA ALA A 183 -12.75 -12.69 -7.94
C ALA A 183 -11.81 -11.54 -8.30
N GLY A 184 -11.86 -11.03 -9.54
CA GLY A 184 -11.12 -9.86 -9.98
C GLY A 184 -11.54 -8.58 -9.25
N GLY A 185 -12.84 -8.44 -8.94
CA GLY A 185 -13.38 -7.33 -8.15
C GLY A 185 -12.86 -7.32 -6.72
N VAL A 186 -12.81 -8.48 -6.07
CA VAL A 186 -12.20 -8.62 -4.73
C VAL A 186 -10.72 -8.25 -4.76
N LEU A 187 -9.98 -8.70 -5.79
CA LEU A 187 -8.58 -8.33 -5.96
C LEU A 187 -8.40 -6.81 -6.11
N ASN A 188 -9.24 -6.16 -6.93
CA ASN A 188 -9.22 -4.70 -7.09
C ASN A 188 -9.56 -3.97 -5.79
N VAL A 189 -10.49 -4.50 -4.97
CA VAL A 189 -10.82 -3.95 -3.65
C VAL A 189 -9.62 -4.05 -2.71
N VAL A 190 -8.93 -5.19 -2.66
CA VAL A 190 -7.71 -5.34 -1.84
C VAL A 190 -6.65 -4.32 -2.26
N LEU A 191 -6.41 -4.16 -3.56
CA LEU A 191 -5.47 -3.16 -4.08
C LEU A 191 -5.87 -1.73 -3.72
N LEU A 192 -7.16 -1.40 -3.81
CA LEU A 192 -7.66 -0.08 -3.42
C LEU A 192 -7.49 0.15 -1.92
N LEU A 193 -7.73 -0.86 -1.10
CA LEU A 193 -7.51 -0.77 0.35
C LEU A 193 -6.03 -0.64 0.69
N CYS A 194 -5.12 -1.34 -0.01
CA CYS A 194 -3.68 -1.12 0.10
C CYS A 194 -3.29 0.32 -0.23
N LEU A 195 -3.87 0.88 -1.30
CA LEU A 195 -3.62 2.27 -1.68
C LEU A 195 -4.13 3.25 -0.64
N ILE A 196 -5.36 3.06 -0.14
CA ILE A 196 -5.94 3.89 0.93
C ILE A 196 -5.06 3.82 2.18
N TRP A 197 -4.66 2.62 2.59
CA TRP A 197 -3.76 2.44 3.73
C TRP A 197 -2.42 3.16 3.52
N ALA A 198 -1.82 3.06 2.32
CA ALA A 198 -0.58 3.75 2.00
C ALA A 198 -0.74 5.28 2.11
N VAL A 199 -1.86 5.83 1.62
CA VAL A 199 -2.17 7.27 1.74
C VAL A 199 -2.32 7.67 3.21
N VAL A 200 -3.05 6.89 4.01
CA VAL A 200 -3.21 7.13 5.47
C VAL A 200 -1.86 7.10 6.17
N ALA A 201 -1.00 6.12 5.85
CA ALA A 201 0.34 5.99 6.41
C ALA A 201 1.24 7.17 6.03
N ILE A 202 1.30 7.54 4.75
CA ILE A 202 2.16 8.63 4.24
C ILE A 202 1.69 10.00 4.77
N THR A 203 0.38 10.20 4.93
CA THR A 203 -0.18 11.47 5.42
C THR A 203 -0.27 11.54 6.95
N ASN A 204 0.27 10.55 7.63
CA ASN A 204 0.25 10.47 9.10
C ASN A 204 -1.15 10.60 9.69
N ASN A 205 -2.13 9.93 9.09
CA ASN A 205 -3.52 9.95 9.59
C ASN A 205 -4.14 11.37 9.66
N ASN A 206 -3.52 12.38 9.03
CA ASN A 206 -3.90 13.79 9.15
C ASN A 206 -4.98 14.24 8.16
N LEU A 207 -5.42 13.36 7.26
CA LEU A 207 -6.50 13.71 6.33
C LEU A 207 -7.86 13.67 7.03
N PRO A 208 -8.73 14.67 6.79
CA PRO A 208 -9.99 14.81 7.52
C PRO A 208 -11.00 13.69 7.26
N VAL A 209 -10.88 12.98 6.13
CA VAL A 209 -11.82 11.91 5.72
C VAL A 209 -11.10 10.57 5.56
N LEU A 210 -9.84 10.58 5.11
CA LEU A 210 -9.01 9.38 4.91
C LEU A 210 -8.05 9.24 6.09
N ASN A 211 -8.58 8.89 7.25
CA ASN A 211 -7.82 8.58 8.45
C ASN A 211 -8.30 7.26 9.06
N HIS A 212 -7.45 6.63 9.84
CA HIS A 212 -7.73 5.32 10.44
C HIS A 212 -8.99 5.33 11.31
N ASP A 213 -9.21 6.38 12.08
CA ASP A 213 -10.36 6.48 13.01
C ASP A 213 -11.69 6.53 12.25
N MET A 214 -11.73 7.29 11.15
CA MET A 214 -12.92 7.38 10.30
C MET A 214 -13.16 6.10 9.49
N LEU A 215 -12.10 5.43 9.04
CA LEU A 215 -12.19 4.23 8.20
C LEU A 215 -12.37 2.95 9.00
N SER A 216 -12.01 2.93 10.28
CA SER A 216 -12.15 1.76 11.17
C SER A 216 -13.61 1.28 11.33
N GLY A 217 -14.58 2.17 11.12
CA GLY A 217 -16.00 1.83 11.05
C GLY A 217 -16.42 1.07 9.79
N SER A 218 -15.59 1.02 8.74
CA SER A 218 -15.83 0.22 7.54
C SER A 218 -15.52 -1.26 7.81
N MET A 219 -16.45 -2.13 7.46
CA MET A 219 -16.29 -3.57 7.63
C MET A 219 -15.13 -4.11 6.77
N MET A 220 -15.03 -3.66 5.52
CA MET A 220 -14.00 -4.10 4.59
C MET A 220 -12.62 -3.56 4.97
N TYR A 221 -12.52 -2.30 5.40
CA TYR A 221 -11.27 -1.72 5.86
C TYR A 221 -10.78 -2.38 7.17
N SER A 222 -11.67 -2.64 8.10
CA SER A 222 -11.36 -3.33 9.37
C SER A 222 -10.86 -4.76 9.13
N LEU A 223 -11.48 -5.48 8.18
CA LEU A 223 -11.02 -6.81 7.79
C LEU A 223 -9.63 -6.75 7.12
N PHE A 224 -9.43 -5.80 6.21
CA PHE A 224 -8.16 -5.58 5.52
C PHE A 224 -7.03 -5.23 6.50
N SER A 225 -7.27 -4.34 7.47
CA SER A 225 -6.25 -3.92 8.44
C SER A 225 -5.68 -5.07 9.28
N LYS A 226 -6.46 -6.16 9.45
CA LYS A 226 -6.02 -7.40 10.12
C LYS A 226 -5.04 -8.24 9.30
N TYR A 227 -5.14 -8.16 7.96
CA TYR A 227 -4.40 -9.02 7.01
C TYR A 227 -3.57 -8.20 6.04
N ASN A 228 -3.22 -6.97 6.42
CA ASN A 228 -2.46 -6.06 5.56
C ASN A 228 -1.09 -6.68 5.22
N PRO A 229 -0.76 -6.85 3.92
CA PRO A 229 0.50 -7.47 3.50
C PRO A 229 1.74 -6.58 3.70
N PHE A 230 1.56 -5.32 4.12
CA PHE A 230 2.64 -4.36 4.33
C PHE A 230 2.91 -4.07 5.83
N LEU A 231 2.27 -4.81 6.74
CA LEU A 231 2.48 -4.73 8.20
C LEU A 231 3.18 -5.97 8.73
#